data_d0404aedb1f67299195a196dfa9f422d
#
_entry.id   d0404aedb1f67299195a196dfa9f422d
#
_cell.length_a   1.000
_cell.length_b   1.000
_cell.length_c   1.000
_cell.angle_alpha   90.00
_cell.angle_beta   90.00
_cell.angle_gamma   90.00
#
_symmetry.space_group_name_H-M   'P 1'
#
loop_
_entity.id
_entity.type
_entity.pdbx_description
1 polymer ?
#
loop_
_entity_poly.entity_id
_entity_poly.type
_entity_poly.pdbx_seq_one_letter_code
_entity_poly.pdbx_strand_id
1 'polypeptide(L)'
;MTASQRDIILAVQGLKTWFHSRDGVAKSVDGVTFDLARGETLAIVGESGSGKSVTSLSIMGLLPKPAGRIEAGSIRFRDRHGAEHDLARAAPATLQAIRGAEIAMIFQEPMTSLNPLYTVGDQIAEAVLQHEGGSRAAALRRAREMLERVEIPAATRRIGEYPHQMSGGMRQRVMIALALACNPSVLIADEPTTALDVTVQAQILDLLRRLQAESGMSILFVTHNLGVVAEIAHRVAVMYAGRVVEDATVHDLFERPSHPYTRGLLSCIPTAALLAARERLQPIPGNVPSVLALPPGCTFAPRCGLADAACARSVPALVAVRPAHHARCIKVIPQ
;
A
#
# COMPACT_ATOMS: atom_id res chain seq x y z
N MET A 1 -13.20 24.07 15.51
CA MET A 1 -13.38 22.62 15.78
C MET A 1 -12.01 22.07 16.05
N THR A 2 -11.75 21.66 17.29
CA THR A 2 -10.50 21.04 17.73
C THR A 2 -10.19 19.84 16.88
N ALA A 3 -8.95 19.68 16.42
CA ALA A 3 -8.47 18.52 15.70
C ALA A 3 -8.81 17.28 16.54
N SER A 4 -9.81 16.51 16.12
CA SER A 4 -10.15 15.24 16.71
C SER A 4 -8.88 14.40 16.69
N GLN A 5 -8.47 13.92 17.86
CA GLN A 5 -7.28 13.09 18.01
C GLN A 5 -7.54 11.81 17.17
N ARG A 6 -6.87 11.69 16.03
CA ARG A 6 -7.04 10.55 15.11
C ARG A 6 -6.65 9.27 15.84
N ASP A 7 -7.53 8.27 15.85
CA ASP A 7 -7.21 6.95 16.42
C ASP A 7 -6.28 6.20 15.46
N ILE A 8 -4.97 6.28 15.73
CA ILE A 8 -3.93 5.70 14.86
C ILE A 8 -3.80 4.21 15.18
N ILE A 9 -4.03 3.37 14.17
CA ILE A 9 -3.87 1.92 14.25
C ILE A 9 -2.47 1.47 13.85
N LEU A 10 -1.85 2.16 12.86
CA LEU A 10 -0.49 1.86 12.38
C LEU A 10 0.28 3.16 12.23
N ALA A 11 1.46 3.26 12.84
CA ALA A 11 2.36 4.40 12.71
C ALA A 11 3.76 3.95 12.29
N VAL A 12 4.19 4.37 11.10
CA VAL A 12 5.55 4.15 10.58
C VAL A 12 6.35 5.43 10.78
N GLN A 13 7.48 5.36 11.47
CA GLN A 13 8.30 6.53 11.81
C GLN A 13 9.76 6.31 11.43
N GLY A 14 10.26 7.13 10.50
CA GLY A 14 11.66 7.14 10.11
C GLY A 14 12.16 5.81 9.56
N LEU A 15 11.27 5.00 8.96
CA LEU A 15 11.59 3.65 8.49
C LEU A 15 12.69 3.70 7.44
N LYS A 16 13.76 2.92 7.69
CA LYS A 16 14.83 2.68 6.73
C LYS A 16 14.95 1.19 6.48
N THR A 17 14.69 0.77 5.24
CA THR A 17 14.85 -0.63 4.81
C THR A 17 15.82 -0.67 3.64
N TRP A 18 16.95 -1.32 3.87
CA TRP A 18 18.05 -1.40 2.92
C TRP A 18 18.32 -2.85 2.51
N PHE A 19 18.83 -3.01 1.30
CA PHE A 19 19.27 -4.31 0.79
C PHE A 19 20.76 -4.29 0.56
N HIS A 20 21.43 -5.25 1.18
CA HIS A 20 22.87 -5.43 1.09
C HIS A 20 23.21 -6.46 0.01
N SER A 21 23.97 -6.06 -0.99
CA SER A 21 24.43 -6.91 -2.09
C SER A 21 25.93 -6.74 -2.32
N ARG A 22 26.48 -7.51 -3.25
CA ARG A 22 27.88 -7.34 -3.69
C ARG A 22 28.10 -6.00 -4.42
N ASP A 23 27.08 -5.47 -5.04
CA ASP A 23 27.12 -4.21 -5.80
C ASP A 23 26.96 -2.97 -4.93
N GLY A 24 26.68 -3.18 -3.61
CA GLY A 24 26.50 -2.09 -2.66
C GLY A 24 25.22 -2.18 -1.83
N VAL A 25 24.86 -1.08 -1.21
CA VAL A 25 23.69 -0.95 -0.33
C VAL A 25 22.59 -0.18 -1.03
N ALA A 26 21.51 -0.88 -1.39
CA ALA A 26 20.32 -0.28 -1.98
C ALA A 26 19.40 0.28 -0.89
N LYS A 27 19.26 1.60 -0.83
CA LYS A 27 18.40 2.31 0.15
C LYS A 27 16.97 2.41 -0.36
N SER A 28 16.29 1.26 -0.43
CA SER A 28 14.95 1.16 -1.04
C SER A 28 13.88 1.92 -0.26
N VAL A 29 14.01 2.04 1.07
CA VAL A 29 13.20 2.90 1.94
C VAL A 29 14.16 3.66 2.83
N ASP A 30 14.08 4.99 2.85
CA ASP A 30 15.03 5.85 3.55
C ASP A 30 14.36 7.00 4.29
N GLY A 31 13.86 6.73 5.48
CA GLY A 31 13.21 7.69 6.36
C GLY A 31 11.74 7.91 6.02
N VAL A 32 11.00 6.85 5.68
CA VAL A 32 9.56 6.90 5.46
C VAL A 32 8.83 7.09 6.78
N THR A 33 7.91 8.06 6.79
CA THR A 33 7.05 8.37 7.93
C THR A 33 5.64 8.62 7.44
N PHE A 34 4.68 7.90 7.99
CA PHE A 34 3.24 8.11 7.82
C PHE A 34 2.48 7.41 8.96
N ASP A 35 1.23 7.74 9.11
CA ASP A 35 0.28 7.07 10.00
C ASP A 35 -0.96 6.61 9.24
N LEU A 36 -1.64 5.59 9.73
CA LEU A 36 -2.92 5.10 9.25
C LEU A 36 -3.89 5.13 10.43
N ALA A 37 -4.99 5.86 10.28
CA ALA A 37 -6.03 5.89 11.28
C ALA A 37 -6.99 4.71 11.12
N ARG A 38 -7.71 4.38 12.19
CA ARG A 38 -8.73 3.31 12.15
C ARG A 38 -9.83 3.66 11.15
N GLY A 39 -10.19 2.70 10.30
CA GLY A 39 -11.19 2.87 9.24
C GLY A 39 -10.75 3.75 8.07
N GLU A 40 -9.51 4.28 8.08
CA GLU A 40 -8.97 5.08 6.98
C GLU A 40 -8.48 4.20 5.83
N THR A 41 -8.58 4.71 4.60
CA THR A 41 -7.80 4.24 3.46
C THR A 41 -6.70 5.26 3.19
N LEU A 42 -5.45 4.87 3.46
CA LEU A 42 -4.25 5.61 3.05
C LEU A 42 -3.69 5.00 1.77
N ALA A 43 -3.62 5.78 0.70
CA ALA A 43 -2.94 5.35 -0.51
C ALA A 43 -1.44 5.70 -0.46
N ILE A 44 -0.58 4.75 -0.83
CA ILE A 44 0.84 5.00 -1.11
C ILE A 44 1.04 4.93 -2.62
N VAL A 45 1.47 6.04 -3.22
CA VAL A 45 1.63 6.17 -4.67
C VAL A 45 3.05 6.56 -5.06
N GLY A 46 3.44 6.25 -6.29
CA GLY A 46 4.74 6.63 -6.87
C GLY A 46 5.13 5.70 -8.01
N GLU A 47 6.17 6.08 -8.76
CA GLU A 47 6.72 5.27 -9.86
C GLU A 47 7.24 3.92 -9.37
N SER A 48 7.44 2.97 -10.29
CA SER A 48 8.10 1.69 -9.99
C SER A 48 9.48 1.93 -9.35
N GLY A 49 9.84 1.12 -8.35
CA GLY A 49 11.09 1.29 -7.63
C GLY A 49 11.10 2.41 -6.58
N SER A 50 9.99 3.12 -6.33
CA SER A 50 9.92 4.17 -5.29
C SER A 50 9.94 3.67 -3.84
N GLY A 51 9.87 2.34 -3.60
CA GLY A 51 9.94 1.72 -2.28
C GLY A 51 8.60 1.32 -1.67
N LYS A 52 7.48 1.43 -2.40
CA LYS A 52 6.12 1.14 -1.92
C LYS A 52 5.96 -0.30 -1.39
N SER A 53 6.20 -1.29 -2.24
CA SER A 53 6.08 -2.71 -1.86
C SER A 53 7.10 -3.11 -0.78
N VAL A 54 8.30 -2.50 -0.80
CA VAL A 54 9.31 -2.72 0.26
C VAL A 54 8.80 -2.18 1.60
N THR A 55 8.07 -1.06 1.61
CA THR A 55 7.42 -0.54 2.83
C THR A 55 6.37 -1.52 3.34
N SER A 56 5.51 -2.06 2.48
CA SER A 56 4.52 -3.09 2.82
C SER A 56 5.17 -4.36 3.38
N LEU A 57 6.20 -4.87 2.71
CA LEU A 57 6.96 -6.04 3.17
C LEU A 57 7.68 -5.78 4.49
N SER A 58 8.14 -4.55 4.76
CA SER A 58 8.75 -4.16 6.03
C SER A 58 7.74 -4.22 7.17
N ILE A 59 6.52 -3.71 6.95
CA ILE A 59 5.41 -3.77 7.92
C ILE A 59 5.07 -5.22 8.24
N MET A 60 4.99 -6.05 7.21
CA MET A 60 4.71 -7.48 7.35
C MET A 60 5.90 -8.29 7.90
N GLY A 61 7.12 -7.72 7.99
CA GLY A 61 8.33 -8.46 8.35
C GLY A 61 8.68 -9.57 7.35
N LEU A 62 8.34 -9.39 6.06
CA LEU A 62 8.52 -10.36 4.97
C LEU A 62 9.68 -9.99 4.03
N LEU A 63 10.64 -9.21 4.51
CA LEU A 63 11.83 -8.87 3.73
C LEU A 63 12.66 -10.12 3.41
N PRO A 64 13.16 -10.27 2.16
CA PRO A 64 14.01 -11.38 1.78
C PRO A 64 15.34 -11.35 2.55
N LYS A 65 15.58 -12.39 3.36
CA LYS A 65 16.81 -12.55 4.15
C LYS A 65 17.85 -13.32 3.34
N PRO A 66 19.16 -13.05 3.55
CA PRO A 66 19.75 -12.07 4.48
C PRO A 66 19.89 -10.66 3.90
N ALA A 67 19.53 -10.42 2.65
CA ALA A 67 19.80 -9.18 1.94
C ALA A 67 19.01 -7.98 2.51
N GLY A 68 17.71 -8.15 2.75
CA GLY A 68 16.81 -7.07 3.22
C GLY A 68 16.80 -6.95 4.74
N ARG A 69 17.02 -5.73 5.25
CA ARG A 69 17.00 -5.43 6.69
C ARG A 69 16.36 -4.09 6.97
N ILE A 70 15.66 -3.99 8.12
CA ILE A 70 15.25 -2.71 8.70
C ILE A 70 16.44 -2.17 9.48
N GLU A 71 17.05 -1.11 8.98
CA GLU A 71 18.24 -0.48 9.57
C GLU A 71 17.86 0.53 10.67
N ALA A 72 16.72 1.20 10.53
CA ALA A 72 16.26 2.19 11.50
C ALA A 72 14.76 2.42 11.39
N GLY A 73 14.22 3.14 12.38
CA GLY A 73 12.81 3.50 12.46
C GLY A 73 12.02 2.55 13.35
N SER A 74 10.72 2.79 13.41
CA SER A 74 9.75 1.97 14.14
C SER A 74 8.46 1.79 13.33
N ILE A 75 7.78 0.67 13.57
CA ILE A 75 6.49 0.34 12.96
C ILE A 75 5.56 -0.03 14.12
N ARG A 76 4.86 0.96 14.67
CA ARG A 76 3.94 0.76 15.80
C ARG A 76 2.57 0.37 15.27
N PHE A 77 2.07 -0.75 15.76
CA PHE A 77 0.76 -1.28 15.44
C PHE A 77 -0.02 -1.52 16.74
N ARG A 78 -1.29 -1.09 16.78
CA ARG A 78 -2.22 -1.35 17.88
C ARG A 78 -3.21 -2.42 17.45
N ASP A 79 -3.19 -3.57 18.11
CA ASP A 79 -4.09 -4.68 17.81
C ASP A 79 -5.54 -4.39 18.27
N ARG A 80 -6.44 -5.32 17.96
CA ARG A 80 -7.87 -5.22 18.35
C ARG A 80 -8.13 -5.22 19.84
N HIS A 81 -7.16 -5.67 20.64
CA HIS A 81 -7.22 -5.69 22.11
C HIS A 81 -6.60 -4.45 22.75
N GLY A 82 -6.05 -3.53 21.93
CA GLY A 82 -5.41 -2.29 22.35
C GLY A 82 -3.93 -2.43 22.73
N ALA A 83 -3.32 -3.61 22.55
CA ALA A 83 -1.90 -3.79 22.79
C ALA A 83 -1.07 -3.18 21.66
N GLU A 84 0.04 -2.52 22.02
CA GLU A 84 0.95 -1.90 21.06
C GLU A 84 2.15 -2.81 20.78
N HIS A 85 2.49 -2.95 19.49
CA HIS A 85 3.59 -3.76 19.00
C HIS A 85 4.51 -2.90 18.12
N ASP A 86 5.84 -2.95 18.32
CA ASP A 86 6.81 -2.45 17.32
C ASP A 86 7.20 -3.58 16.37
N LEU A 87 6.53 -3.63 15.22
CA LEU A 87 6.72 -4.71 14.23
C LEU A 87 8.14 -4.72 13.64
N ALA A 88 8.86 -3.58 13.68
CA ALA A 88 10.25 -3.52 13.22
C ALA A 88 11.20 -4.35 14.08
N ARG A 89 10.83 -4.58 15.36
CA ARG A 89 11.64 -5.30 16.35
C ARG A 89 10.93 -6.51 16.95
N ALA A 90 9.72 -6.83 16.49
CA ALA A 90 8.93 -7.91 17.04
C ALA A 90 9.59 -9.28 16.81
N ALA A 91 9.44 -10.16 17.80
CA ALA A 91 9.88 -11.54 17.68
C ALA A 91 9.12 -12.28 16.55
N PRO A 92 9.73 -13.30 15.93
CA PRO A 92 9.08 -14.06 14.86
C PRO A 92 7.71 -14.63 15.25
N ALA A 93 7.53 -15.09 16.47
CA ALA A 93 6.27 -15.62 16.99
C ALA A 93 5.18 -14.52 17.04
N THR A 94 5.53 -13.30 17.47
CA THR A 94 4.61 -12.15 17.49
C THR A 94 4.19 -11.78 16.06
N LEU A 95 5.14 -11.71 15.13
CA LEU A 95 4.82 -11.43 13.72
C LEU A 95 3.93 -12.52 13.11
N GLN A 96 4.14 -13.79 13.46
CA GLN A 96 3.32 -14.90 13.00
C GLN A 96 1.89 -14.80 13.53
N ALA A 97 1.71 -14.41 14.79
CA ALA A 97 0.40 -14.22 15.38
C ALA A 97 -0.38 -13.03 14.77
N ILE A 98 0.34 -11.97 14.36
CA ILE A 98 -0.28 -10.75 13.80
C ILE A 98 -0.62 -10.93 12.31
N ARG A 99 0.25 -11.61 11.52
CA ARG A 99 0.03 -11.83 10.09
C ARG A 99 -1.22 -12.68 9.86
N GLY A 100 -2.10 -12.22 8.97
CA GLY A 100 -3.35 -12.89 8.64
C GLY A 100 -4.47 -12.68 9.64
N ALA A 101 -4.18 -12.62 10.93
CA ALA A 101 -5.17 -12.40 11.99
C ALA A 101 -5.50 -10.91 12.20
N GLU A 102 -4.48 -10.06 12.28
CA GLU A 102 -4.61 -8.63 12.58
C GLU A 102 -4.24 -7.75 11.40
N ILE A 103 -3.16 -8.08 10.69
CA ILE A 103 -2.72 -7.43 9.48
C ILE A 103 -2.67 -8.46 8.36
N ALA A 104 -3.50 -8.28 7.34
CA ALA A 104 -3.49 -9.12 6.14
C ALA A 104 -2.91 -8.37 4.94
N MET A 105 -2.41 -9.11 3.95
CA MET A 105 -1.83 -8.53 2.74
C MET A 105 -2.37 -9.23 1.49
N ILE A 106 -2.76 -8.41 0.52
CA ILE A 106 -3.00 -8.82 -0.88
C ILE A 106 -1.72 -8.48 -1.64
N PHE A 107 -1.09 -9.49 -2.23
CA PHE A 107 0.15 -9.34 -3.01
C PHE A 107 -0.15 -8.96 -4.46
N GLN A 108 0.83 -8.37 -5.12
CA GLN A 108 0.73 -7.82 -6.47
C GLN A 108 0.30 -8.84 -7.54
N GLU A 109 0.69 -10.12 -7.40
CA GLU A 109 0.41 -11.14 -8.41
C GLU A 109 -0.52 -12.25 -7.88
N PRO A 110 -1.78 -12.34 -8.35
CA PRO A 110 -2.72 -13.39 -7.98
C PRO A 110 -2.25 -14.80 -8.33
N MET A 111 -1.48 -14.91 -9.41
CA MET A 111 -1.03 -16.21 -9.93
C MET A 111 0.01 -16.88 -9.04
N THR A 112 0.81 -16.11 -8.33
CA THR A 112 1.87 -16.60 -7.45
C THR A 112 1.43 -16.69 -5.99
N SER A 113 0.32 -16.03 -5.63
CA SER A 113 -0.18 -15.94 -4.26
C SER A 113 -1.06 -17.11 -3.85
N LEU A 114 -1.77 -17.74 -4.81
CA LEU A 114 -2.58 -18.92 -4.56
C LEU A 114 -1.82 -20.19 -4.94
N ASN A 115 -1.79 -21.17 -4.05
CA ASN A 115 -1.16 -22.45 -4.33
C ASN A 115 -2.01 -23.25 -5.32
N PRO A 116 -1.49 -23.62 -6.52
CA PRO A 116 -2.26 -24.31 -7.55
C PRO A 116 -2.64 -25.76 -7.20
N LEU A 117 -2.03 -26.35 -6.17
CA LEU A 117 -2.22 -27.73 -5.75
C LEU A 117 -3.34 -27.93 -4.73
N TYR A 118 -3.87 -26.82 -4.15
CA TYR A 118 -4.95 -26.87 -3.16
C TYR A 118 -6.18 -26.15 -3.68
N THR A 119 -7.36 -26.62 -3.26
CA THR A 119 -8.61 -25.94 -3.59
C THR A 119 -8.66 -24.56 -2.92
N VAL A 120 -9.45 -23.64 -3.48
CA VAL A 120 -9.58 -22.31 -2.88
C VAL A 120 -10.21 -22.36 -1.50
N GLY A 121 -11.12 -23.31 -1.28
CA GLY A 121 -11.73 -23.52 0.04
C GLY A 121 -10.73 -24.02 1.08
N ASP A 122 -9.85 -24.96 0.69
CA ASP A 122 -8.81 -25.47 1.60
C ASP A 122 -7.84 -24.38 2.02
N GLN A 123 -7.42 -23.51 1.09
CA GLN A 123 -6.49 -22.42 1.39
C GLN A 123 -7.10 -21.39 2.36
N ILE A 124 -8.37 -21.02 2.16
CA ILE A 124 -9.06 -20.10 3.08
C ILE A 124 -9.29 -20.78 4.44
N ALA A 125 -9.71 -22.06 4.45
CA ALA A 125 -9.93 -22.82 5.67
C ALA A 125 -8.65 -23.03 6.47
N GLU A 126 -7.50 -23.22 5.82
CA GLU A 126 -6.17 -23.30 6.47
C GLU A 126 -5.85 -22.03 7.24
N ALA A 127 -6.06 -20.85 6.65
CA ALA A 127 -5.85 -19.56 7.33
C ALA A 127 -6.74 -19.43 8.58
N VAL A 128 -8.02 -19.80 8.48
CA VAL A 128 -8.95 -19.80 9.61
C VAL A 128 -8.49 -20.76 10.71
N LEU A 129 -8.13 -22.01 10.36
CA LEU A 129 -7.64 -22.98 11.33
C LEU A 129 -6.37 -22.54 12.03
N GLN A 130 -5.45 -21.92 11.30
CA GLN A 130 -4.18 -21.44 11.84
C GLN A 130 -4.37 -20.35 12.90
N HIS A 131 -5.33 -19.45 12.72
CA HIS A 131 -5.50 -18.24 13.53
C HIS A 131 -6.65 -18.31 14.53
N GLU A 132 -7.75 -18.97 14.18
CA GLU A 132 -8.95 -19.06 15.02
C GLU A 132 -9.12 -20.47 15.63
N GLY A 133 -8.41 -21.46 15.08
CA GLY A 133 -8.55 -22.85 15.52
C GLY A 133 -9.88 -23.46 15.12
N GLY A 134 -10.37 -24.40 15.92
CA GLY A 134 -11.66 -25.05 15.70
C GLY A 134 -11.62 -26.29 14.77
N SER A 135 -12.76 -26.67 14.21
CA SER A 135 -12.86 -27.84 13.35
C SER A 135 -12.73 -27.47 11.87
N ARG A 136 -12.18 -28.40 11.06
CA ARG A 136 -12.12 -28.24 9.59
C ARG A 136 -13.49 -27.93 8.97
N ALA A 137 -14.57 -28.53 9.49
CA ALA A 137 -15.91 -28.28 9.01
C ALA A 137 -16.36 -26.82 9.27
N ALA A 138 -16.01 -26.26 10.42
CA ALA A 138 -16.28 -24.85 10.74
C ALA A 138 -15.46 -23.92 9.84
N ALA A 139 -14.18 -24.20 9.65
CA ALA A 139 -13.29 -23.43 8.78
C ALA A 139 -13.76 -23.43 7.31
N LEU A 140 -14.23 -24.58 6.78
CA LEU A 140 -14.79 -24.66 5.43
C LEU A 140 -16.13 -23.90 5.31
N ARG A 141 -16.98 -23.87 6.34
CA ARG A 141 -18.16 -23.00 6.35
C ARG A 141 -17.76 -21.54 6.26
N ARG A 142 -16.78 -21.12 7.08
CA ARG A 142 -16.23 -19.76 7.03
C ARG A 142 -15.65 -19.44 5.64
N ALA A 143 -14.90 -20.36 5.04
CA ALA A 143 -14.36 -20.19 3.69
C ALA A 143 -15.48 -19.95 2.66
N ARG A 144 -16.58 -20.70 2.73
CA ARG A 144 -17.75 -20.50 1.86
C ARG A 144 -18.38 -19.13 2.07
N GLU A 145 -18.62 -18.73 3.33
CA GLU A 145 -19.15 -17.39 3.67
C GLU A 145 -18.26 -16.27 3.10
N MET A 146 -16.95 -16.43 3.17
CA MET A 146 -16.03 -15.45 2.60
C MET A 146 -16.08 -15.40 1.08
N LEU A 147 -16.20 -16.56 0.39
CA LEU A 147 -16.39 -16.59 -1.06
C LEU A 147 -17.72 -15.93 -1.49
N GLU A 148 -18.78 -16.11 -0.71
CA GLU A 148 -20.07 -15.45 -0.92
C GLU A 148 -19.95 -13.92 -0.72
N ARG A 149 -19.27 -13.47 0.34
CA ARG A 149 -19.03 -12.03 0.63
C ARG A 149 -18.23 -11.33 -0.47
N VAL A 150 -17.28 -12.03 -1.09
CA VAL A 150 -16.53 -11.47 -2.23
C VAL A 150 -17.23 -11.71 -3.57
N GLU A 151 -18.49 -12.13 -3.54
CA GLU A 151 -19.36 -12.31 -4.73
C GLU A 151 -18.80 -13.34 -5.74
N ILE A 152 -18.26 -14.46 -5.26
CA ILE A 152 -17.96 -15.60 -6.14
C ILE A 152 -19.26 -16.30 -6.50
N PRO A 153 -19.64 -16.37 -7.80
CA PRO A 153 -20.87 -17.03 -8.22
C PRO A 153 -20.84 -18.53 -7.86
N ALA A 154 -21.94 -19.07 -7.36
CA ALA A 154 -22.05 -20.49 -6.96
C ALA A 154 -20.92 -20.93 -6.00
N ALA A 155 -20.64 -20.15 -4.94
CA ALA A 155 -19.55 -20.36 -3.97
C ALA A 155 -19.56 -21.79 -3.39
N THR A 156 -20.73 -22.36 -3.11
CA THR A 156 -20.88 -23.75 -2.62
C THR A 156 -20.25 -24.81 -3.55
N ARG A 157 -20.29 -24.60 -4.86
CA ARG A 157 -19.64 -25.50 -5.82
C ARG A 157 -18.16 -25.16 -5.96
N ARG A 158 -17.86 -23.85 -6.10
CA ARG A 158 -16.53 -23.35 -6.43
C ARG A 158 -15.52 -23.47 -5.29
N ILE A 159 -15.97 -23.64 -4.07
CA ILE A 159 -15.09 -23.89 -2.93
C ILE A 159 -14.16 -25.09 -3.14
N GLY A 160 -14.59 -26.10 -3.92
CA GLY A 160 -13.79 -27.27 -4.30
C GLY A 160 -12.96 -27.10 -5.59
N GLU A 161 -13.03 -25.93 -6.24
CA GLU A 161 -12.26 -25.67 -7.45
C GLU A 161 -10.81 -25.23 -7.11
N TYR A 162 -9.90 -25.46 -8.07
CA TYR A 162 -8.51 -25.03 -7.99
C TYR A 162 -8.34 -23.63 -8.61
N PRO A 163 -7.31 -22.87 -8.23
CA PRO A 163 -7.08 -21.52 -8.78
C PRO A 163 -7.04 -21.46 -10.31
N HIS A 164 -6.46 -22.45 -10.97
CA HIS A 164 -6.36 -22.50 -12.44
C HIS A 164 -7.70 -22.69 -13.15
N GLN A 165 -8.76 -23.12 -12.45
CA GLN A 165 -10.12 -23.28 -12.98
C GLN A 165 -10.93 -21.98 -12.92
N MET A 166 -10.34 -20.88 -12.39
CA MET A 166 -10.99 -19.60 -12.18
C MET A 166 -10.46 -18.52 -13.12
N SER A 167 -11.30 -17.54 -13.47
CA SER A 167 -10.87 -16.34 -14.19
C SER A 167 -9.95 -15.45 -13.33
N GLY A 168 -9.22 -14.50 -13.97
CA GLY A 168 -8.36 -13.56 -13.25
C GLY A 168 -9.09 -12.77 -12.16
N GLY A 169 -10.25 -12.21 -12.48
CA GLY A 169 -11.07 -11.47 -11.51
C GLY A 169 -11.60 -12.35 -10.38
N MET A 170 -11.94 -13.63 -10.66
CA MET A 170 -12.34 -14.58 -9.60
C MET A 170 -11.16 -14.92 -8.69
N ARG A 171 -9.96 -15.15 -9.22
CA ARG A 171 -8.75 -15.38 -8.42
C ARG A 171 -8.45 -14.19 -7.52
N GLN A 172 -8.62 -12.96 -8.03
CA GLN A 172 -8.47 -11.75 -7.23
C GLN A 172 -9.47 -11.71 -6.07
N ARG A 173 -10.74 -12.02 -6.33
CA ARG A 173 -11.78 -12.11 -5.28
C ARG A 173 -11.46 -13.19 -4.24
N VAL A 174 -10.93 -14.34 -4.66
CA VAL A 174 -10.47 -15.40 -3.75
C VAL A 174 -9.31 -14.93 -2.87
N MET A 175 -8.34 -14.19 -3.41
CA MET A 175 -7.27 -13.60 -2.60
C MET A 175 -7.80 -12.60 -1.57
N ILE A 176 -8.78 -11.79 -1.96
CA ILE A 176 -9.46 -10.88 -1.01
C ILE A 176 -10.16 -11.71 0.08
N ALA A 177 -10.89 -12.78 -0.29
CA ALA A 177 -11.53 -13.67 0.67
C ALA A 177 -10.52 -14.30 1.64
N LEU A 178 -9.38 -14.77 1.13
CA LEU A 178 -8.30 -15.34 1.93
C LEU A 178 -7.72 -14.29 2.90
N ALA A 179 -7.41 -13.09 2.42
CA ALA A 179 -6.87 -12.02 3.23
C ALA A 179 -7.85 -11.59 4.35
N LEU A 180 -9.14 -11.60 4.09
CA LEU A 180 -10.18 -11.16 5.04
C LEU A 180 -10.78 -12.29 5.89
N ALA A 181 -10.31 -13.54 5.74
CA ALA A 181 -10.91 -14.71 6.38
C ALA A 181 -10.96 -14.59 7.93
N CYS A 182 -9.93 -13.99 8.54
CA CYS A 182 -9.80 -13.79 9.99
C CYS A 182 -10.19 -12.37 10.45
N ASN A 183 -10.94 -11.60 9.65
CA ASN A 183 -11.36 -10.22 9.95
C ASN A 183 -10.20 -9.31 10.44
N PRO A 184 -9.18 -9.07 9.62
CA PRO A 184 -8.03 -8.26 10.03
C PRO A 184 -8.43 -6.81 10.32
N SER A 185 -7.71 -6.17 11.24
CA SER A 185 -7.87 -4.75 11.57
C SER A 185 -7.25 -3.84 10.51
N VAL A 186 -6.22 -4.34 9.80
CA VAL A 186 -5.52 -3.64 8.71
C VAL A 186 -5.38 -4.56 7.51
N LEU A 187 -5.75 -4.06 6.33
CA LEU A 187 -5.49 -4.69 5.04
C LEU A 187 -4.41 -3.89 4.29
N ILE A 188 -3.32 -4.52 3.93
CA ILE A 188 -2.33 -3.98 3.00
C ILE A 188 -2.66 -4.53 1.61
N ALA A 189 -3.05 -3.67 0.68
CA ALA A 189 -3.39 -4.04 -0.68
C ALA A 189 -2.29 -3.51 -1.63
N ASP A 190 -1.35 -4.39 -2.00
CA ASP A 190 -0.22 -4.03 -2.87
C ASP A 190 -0.58 -4.30 -4.34
N GLU A 191 -0.91 -3.22 -5.06
CA GLU A 191 -1.35 -3.22 -6.45
C GLU A 191 -2.49 -4.23 -6.74
N PRO A 192 -3.59 -4.23 -5.96
CA PRO A 192 -4.59 -5.30 -6.00
C PRO A 192 -5.41 -5.35 -7.29
N THR A 193 -5.26 -4.38 -8.18
CA THR A 193 -6.00 -4.29 -9.46
C THR A 193 -5.08 -4.31 -10.67
N THR A 194 -3.79 -4.51 -10.50
CA THR A 194 -2.83 -4.62 -11.60
C THR A 194 -3.16 -5.83 -12.49
N ALA A 195 -3.07 -5.66 -13.80
CA ALA A 195 -3.41 -6.66 -14.82
C ALA A 195 -4.89 -7.05 -14.91
N LEU A 196 -5.79 -6.27 -14.31
CA LEU A 196 -7.25 -6.41 -14.51
C LEU A 196 -7.75 -5.39 -15.54
N ASP A 197 -8.79 -5.75 -16.27
CA ASP A 197 -9.49 -4.78 -17.10
C ASP A 197 -10.23 -3.72 -16.25
N VAL A 198 -10.54 -2.57 -16.85
CA VAL A 198 -11.12 -1.40 -16.15
C VAL A 198 -12.43 -1.75 -15.44
N THR A 199 -13.25 -2.63 -16.04
CA THR A 199 -14.55 -3.01 -15.47
C THR A 199 -14.35 -3.87 -14.21
N VAL A 200 -13.48 -4.88 -14.28
CA VAL A 200 -13.17 -5.74 -13.13
C VAL A 200 -12.44 -4.93 -12.05
N GLN A 201 -11.55 -4.00 -12.42
CA GLN A 201 -10.91 -3.08 -11.49
C GLN A 201 -11.95 -2.30 -10.68
N ALA A 202 -12.92 -1.65 -11.33
CA ALA A 202 -13.99 -0.90 -10.66
C ALA A 202 -14.77 -1.79 -9.69
N GLN A 203 -15.14 -3.01 -10.11
CA GLN A 203 -15.83 -3.98 -9.24
C GLN A 203 -15.02 -4.37 -7.99
N ILE A 204 -13.69 -4.54 -8.12
CA ILE A 204 -12.81 -4.85 -6.99
C ILE A 204 -12.71 -3.65 -6.02
N LEU A 205 -12.66 -2.43 -6.53
CA LEU A 205 -12.62 -1.23 -5.69
C LEU A 205 -13.94 -1.05 -4.92
N ASP A 206 -15.08 -1.25 -5.57
CA ASP A 206 -16.40 -1.23 -4.93
C ASP A 206 -16.53 -2.32 -3.86
N LEU A 207 -16.05 -3.53 -4.16
CA LEU A 207 -16.00 -4.62 -3.21
C LEU A 207 -15.17 -4.24 -1.97
N LEU A 208 -13.96 -3.70 -2.14
CA LEU A 208 -13.09 -3.30 -1.03
C LEU A 208 -13.73 -2.19 -0.18
N ARG A 209 -14.35 -1.17 -0.80
CA ARG A 209 -15.08 -0.10 -0.09
C ARG A 209 -16.23 -0.65 0.75
N ARG A 210 -17.03 -1.54 0.19
CA ARG A 210 -18.14 -2.19 0.91
C ARG A 210 -17.64 -3.03 2.09
N LEU A 211 -16.65 -3.89 1.87
CA LEU A 211 -16.08 -4.73 2.92
C LEU A 211 -15.42 -3.89 4.02
N GLN A 212 -14.80 -2.76 3.68
CA GLN A 212 -14.27 -1.80 4.64
C GLN A 212 -15.38 -1.17 5.48
N ALA A 213 -16.46 -0.72 4.87
CA ALA A 213 -17.60 -0.13 5.57
C ALA A 213 -18.27 -1.13 6.53
N GLU A 214 -18.36 -2.40 6.13
CA GLU A 214 -18.95 -3.48 6.94
C GLU A 214 -18.08 -3.86 8.15
N SER A 215 -16.75 -3.92 7.97
CA SER A 215 -15.82 -4.43 8.99
C SER A 215 -15.16 -3.33 9.82
N GLY A 216 -15.14 -2.09 9.35
CA GLY A 216 -14.39 -0.99 9.95
C GLY A 216 -12.87 -1.13 9.83
N MET A 217 -12.35 -2.03 8.97
CA MET A 217 -10.92 -2.21 8.76
C MET A 217 -10.27 -0.98 8.14
N SER A 218 -8.99 -0.79 8.40
CA SER A 218 -8.16 0.23 7.78
C SER A 218 -7.44 -0.36 6.56
N ILE A 219 -7.25 0.42 5.50
CA ILE A 219 -6.61 -0.05 4.27
C ILE A 219 -5.35 0.77 3.98
N LEU A 220 -4.22 0.11 3.84
CA LEU A 220 -3.02 0.66 3.23
C LEU A 220 -3.00 0.23 1.76
N PHE A 221 -3.38 1.14 0.87
CA PHE A 221 -3.57 0.85 -0.55
C PHE A 221 -2.35 1.30 -1.35
N VAL A 222 -1.60 0.38 -1.90
CA VAL A 222 -0.39 0.67 -2.70
C VAL A 222 -0.72 0.55 -4.18
N THR A 223 -0.43 1.61 -4.93
CA THR A 223 -0.66 1.63 -6.39
C THR A 223 0.21 2.69 -7.08
N HIS A 224 0.36 2.58 -8.39
CA HIS A 224 0.89 3.64 -9.25
C HIS A 224 -0.23 4.39 -10.02
N ASN A 225 -1.47 3.95 -9.90
CA ASN A 225 -2.62 4.53 -10.64
C ASN A 225 -3.35 5.57 -9.79
N LEU A 226 -3.13 6.86 -10.09
CA LEU A 226 -3.76 7.97 -9.39
C LEU A 226 -5.28 8.05 -9.63
N GLY A 227 -5.80 7.53 -10.75
CA GLY A 227 -7.24 7.43 -10.98
C GLY A 227 -7.92 6.55 -9.93
N VAL A 228 -7.32 5.39 -9.62
CA VAL A 228 -7.78 4.49 -8.55
C VAL A 228 -7.73 5.16 -7.19
N VAL A 229 -6.66 5.94 -6.93
CA VAL A 229 -6.50 6.66 -5.66
C VAL A 229 -7.63 7.67 -5.43
N ALA A 230 -8.01 8.40 -6.47
CA ALA A 230 -9.12 9.37 -6.39
C ALA A 230 -10.45 8.71 -5.98
N GLU A 231 -10.63 7.42 -6.31
CA GLU A 231 -11.85 6.68 -6.01
C GLU A 231 -11.88 6.11 -4.59
N ILE A 232 -10.76 5.59 -4.06
CA ILE A 232 -10.78 4.79 -2.83
C ILE A 232 -10.11 5.48 -1.63
N ALA A 233 -9.19 6.40 -1.85
CA ALA A 233 -8.36 6.93 -0.77
C ALA A 233 -9.01 8.09 -0.02
N HIS A 234 -8.78 8.15 1.30
CA HIS A 234 -9.06 9.33 2.13
C HIS A 234 -7.84 10.26 2.14
N ARG A 235 -6.64 9.68 2.19
CA ARG A 235 -5.35 10.39 2.22
C ARG A 235 -4.34 9.67 1.35
N VAL A 236 -3.35 10.42 0.88
CA VAL A 236 -2.34 9.93 -0.06
C VAL A 236 -0.95 10.32 0.41
N ALA A 237 -0.06 9.34 0.49
CA ALA A 237 1.38 9.52 0.67
C ALA A 237 2.09 9.25 -0.66
N VAL A 238 2.67 10.28 -1.26
CA VAL A 238 3.43 10.17 -2.51
C VAL A 238 4.86 9.80 -2.20
N MET A 239 5.34 8.69 -2.75
CA MET A 239 6.70 8.20 -2.57
C MET A 239 7.56 8.41 -3.81
N TYR A 240 8.79 8.86 -3.62
CA TYR A 240 9.82 8.97 -4.65
C TYR A 240 11.17 8.54 -4.10
N ALA A 241 11.85 7.62 -4.79
CA ALA A 241 13.20 7.14 -4.43
C ALA A 241 13.37 6.84 -2.94
N GLY A 242 12.47 6.03 -2.37
CA GLY A 242 12.50 5.55 -0.98
C GLY A 242 12.00 6.54 0.07
N ARG A 243 11.40 7.67 -0.30
CA ARG A 243 10.96 8.71 0.64
C ARG A 243 9.55 9.17 0.36
N VAL A 244 8.80 9.53 1.41
CA VAL A 244 7.56 10.29 1.26
C VAL A 244 7.92 11.72 0.91
N VAL A 245 7.45 12.20 -0.24
CA VAL A 245 7.70 13.55 -0.74
C VAL A 245 6.50 14.47 -0.55
N GLU A 246 5.30 13.92 -0.48
CA GLU A 246 4.07 14.66 -0.17
C GLU A 246 3.07 13.74 0.55
N ASP A 247 2.36 14.27 1.55
CA ASP A 247 1.28 13.59 2.29
C ASP A 247 0.13 14.58 2.45
N ALA A 248 -1.05 14.25 1.94
CA ALA A 248 -2.21 15.14 1.96
C ALA A 248 -3.52 14.35 1.91
N THR A 249 -4.65 15.02 2.19
CA THR A 249 -5.96 14.47 1.83
C THR A 249 -6.03 14.25 0.32
N VAL A 250 -6.84 13.29 -0.13
CA VAL A 250 -6.99 13.05 -1.57
C VAL A 250 -7.42 14.32 -2.30
N HIS A 251 -8.37 15.07 -1.74
CA HIS A 251 -8.85 16.33 -2.31
C HIS A 251 -7.72 17.37 -2.46
N ASP A 252 -6.94 17.62 -1.40
CA ASP A 252 -5.85 18.61 -1.44
C ASP A 252 -4.71 18.19 -2.37
N LEU A 253 -4.45 16.88 -2.48
CA LEU A 253 -3.42 16.38 -3.39
C LEU A 253 -3.78 16.65 -4.87
N PHE A 254 -5.05 16.44 -5.25
CA PHE A 254 -5.51 16.64 -6.63
C PHE A 254 -5.72 18.11 -6.97
N GLU A 255 -6.30 18.89 -6.06
CA GLU A 255 -6.61 20.30 -6.30
C GLU A 255 -5.38 21.21 -6.14
N ARG A 256 -4.51 20.94 -5.19
CA ARG A 256 -3.43 21.82 -4.77
C ARG A 256 -2.12 21.09 -4.46
N PRO A 257 -1.60 20.27 -5.41
CA PRO A 257 -0.36 19.54 -5.21
C PRO A 257 0.80 20.51 -4.93
N SER A 258 1.59 20.19 -3.92
CA SER A 258 2.67 21.07 -3.46
C SER A 258 4.03 20.65 -4.03
N HIS A 259 4.35 19.34 -4.01
CA HIS A 259 5.65 18.86 -4.49
C HIS A 259 5.71 18.83 -6.02
N PRO A 260 6.81 19.29 -6.67
CA PRO A 260 6.93 19.26 -8.14
C PRO A 260 6.77 17.89 -8.77
N TYR A 261 7.20 16.82 -8.08
CA TYR A 261 6.99 15.45 -8.54
C TYR A 261 5.49 15.08 -8.60
N THR A 262 4.72 15.42 -7.56
CA THR A 262 3.28 15.17 -7.53
C THR A 262 2.56 15.91 -8.66
N ARG A 263 2.94 17.17 -8.92
CA ARG A 263 2.42 17.95 -10.06
C ARG A 263 2.72 17.25 -11.39
N GLY A 264 3.95 16.73 -11.53
CA GLY A 264 4.35 15.96 -12.71
C GLY A 264 3.55 14.67 -12.88
N LEU A 265 3.30 13.91 -11.77
CA LEU A 265 2.46 12.72 -11.83
C LEU A 265 1.01 13.03 -12.25
N LEU A 266 0.43 14.07 -11.69
CA LEU A 266 -0.94 14.50 -12.00
C LEU A 266 -1.08 15.00 -13.44
N SER A 267 -0.04 15.68 -13.98
CA SER A 267 -0.04 16.13 -15.38
C SER A 267 0.02 14.99 -16.39
N CYS A 268 0.40 13.77 -15.96
CA CYS A 268 0.37 12.57 -16.80
C CYS A 268 -0.98 11.86 -16.82
N ILE A 269 -1.99 12.33 -16.07
CA ILE A 269 -3.34 11.74 -16.08
C ILE A 269 -4.10 12.28 -17.28
N PRO A 270 -4.64 11.40 -18.16
CA PRO A 270 -5.50 11.84 -19.27
C PRO A 270 -6.80 12.45 -18.71
N THR A 271 -7.00 13.74 -18.89
CA THR A 271 -8.27 14.40 -18.56
C THR A 271 -9.12 14.56 -19.80
N ALA A 272 -10.44 14.65 -19.65
CA ALA A 272 -11.36 14.89 -20.76
C ALA A 272 -10.99 16.16 -21.55
N ALA A 273 -10.49 17.21 -20.86
CA ALA A 273 -10.05 18.45 -21.49
C ALA A 273 -8.80 18.23 -22.37
N LEU A 274 -7.78 17.49 -21.89
CA LEU A 274 -6.58 17.16 -22.64
C LEU A 274 -6.89 16.29 -23.87
N LEU A 275 -7.82 15.33 -23.70
CA LEU A 275 -8.28 14.48 -24.80
C LEU A 275 -9.03 15.29 -25.86
N ALA A 276 -9.92 16.22 -25.45
CA ALA A 276 -10.64 17.10 -26.36
C ALA A 276 -9.71 18.07 -27.10
N ALA A 277 -8.68 18.60 -26.42
CA ALA A 277 -7.67 19.49 -26.99
C ALA A 277 -6.65 18.77 -27.87
N ARG A 278 -6.62 17.42 -27.88
CA ARG A 278 -5.60 16.58 -28.55
C ARG A 278 -4.17 16.95 -28.11
N GLU A 279 -4.01 17.44 -26.91
CA GLU A 279 -2.70 17.76 -26.35
C GLU A 279 -1.94 16.49 -25.97
N ARG A 280 -0.61 16.52 -26.15
CA ARG A 280 0.24 15.41 -25.74
C ARG A 280 0.47 15.48 -24.23
N LEU A 281 0.33 14.33 -23.57
CA LEU A 281 0.76 14.19 -22.19
C LEU A 281 2.27 14.49 -22.08
N GLN A 282 2.65 15.29 -21.10
CA GLN A 282 4.04 15.63 -20.85
C GLN A 282 4.59 14.67 -19.77
N PRO A 283 5.44 13.70 -20.13
CA PRO A 283 6.05 12.81 -19.16
C PRO A 283 7.03 13.58 -18.29
N ILE A 284 7.22 13.12 -17.04
CA ILE A 284 8.27 13.64 -16.18
C ILE A 284 9.63 13.29 -16.82
N PRO A 285 10.49 14.29 -17.12
CA PRO A 285 11.74 14.05 -17.83
C PRO A 285 12.73 13.22 -16.99
N GLY A 286 13.63 12.48 -17.67
CA GLY A 286 14.69 11.71 -17.03
C GLY A 286 14.19 10.42 -16.35
N ASN A 287 15.11 9.76 -15.65
CA ASN A 287 14.87 8.49 -14.96
C ASN A 287 14.90 8.65 -13.46
N VAL A 288 14.22 7.76 -12.73
CA VAL A 288 14.33 7.64 -11.27
C VAL A 288 15.79 7.29 -10.92
N PRO A 289 16.42 8.00 -9.98
CA PRO A 289 17.79 7.70 -9.59
C PRO A 289 17.91 6.30 -8.99
N SER A 290 19.06 5.66 -9.23
CA SER A 290 19.34 4.36 -8.65
C SER A 290 19.36 4.44 -7.11
N VAL A 291 18.67 3.51 -6.45
CA VAL A 291 18.69 3.38 -4.98
C VAL A 291 20.07 3.00 -4.43
N LEU A 292 21.01 2.56 -5.29
CA LEU A 292 22.42 2.32 -4.96
C LEU A 292 23.23 3.63 -4.96
N ALA A 293 22.79 4.66 -5.71
CA ALA A 293 23.53 5.91 -5.90
C ALA A 293 22.55 7.09 -5.91
N LEU A 294 21.90 7.33 -4.77
CA LEU A 294 20.99 8.47 -4.62
C LEU A 294 21.78 9.80 -4.67
N PRO A 295 21.27 10.82 -5.38
CA PRO A 295 21.90 12.11 -5.40
C PRO A 295 21.93 12.75 -4.01
N PRO A 296 22.93 13.60 -3.72
CA PRO A 296 22.92 14.38 -2.50
C PRO A 296 21.72 15.33 -2.47
N GLY A 297 21.15 15.56 -1.28
CA GLY A 297 20.03 16.46 -1.11
C GLY A 297 18.69 15.89 -1.60
N CYS A 298 17.94 16.69 -2.33
CA CYS A 298 16.63 16.31 -2.85
C CYS A 298 16.78 15.24 -3.96
N THR A 299 16.20 14.04 -3.74
CA THR A 299 16.29 12.94 -4.69
C THR A 299 15.60 13.23 -6.04
N PHE A 300 14.64 14.16 -6.07
CA PHE A 300 13.96 14.58 -7.29
C PHE A 300 14.69 15.71 -8.04
N ALA A 301 15.69 16.36 -7.44
CA ALA A 301 16.38 17.49 -8.05
C ALA A 301 16.85 17.26 -9.51
N PRO A 302 17.38 16.09 -9.89
CA PRO A 302 17.82 15.84 -11.28
C PRO A 302 16.70 15.89 -12.34
N ARG A 303 15.42 15.74 -11.92
CA ARG A 303 14.23 15.75 -12.78
C ARG A 303 13.33 16.97 -12.56
N CYS A 304 13.70 17.83 -11.62
CA CYS A 304 12.86 18.94 -11.17
C CYS A 304 13.19 20.22 -11.97
N GLY A 305 12.21 20.76 -12.69
CA GLY A 305 12.35 22.02 -13.40
C GLY A 305 12.55 23.25 -12.49
N LEU A 306 12.33 23.11 -11.17
CA LEU A 306 12.53 24.16 -10.17
C LEU A 306 13.83 23.97 -9.37
N ALA A 307 14.66 22.99 -9.71
CA ALA A 307 15.88 22.68 -8.98
C ALA A 307 16.92 23.80 -9.08
N ASP A 308 17.62 24.06 -7.98
CA ASP A 308 18.79 24.92 -7.91
C ASP A 308 19.87 24.30 -7.00
N ALA A 309 20.99 25.02 -6.82
CA ALA A 309 22.09 24.57 -5.97
C ALA A 309 21.71 24.30 -4.51
N ALA A 310 20.66 24.96 -3.98
CA ALA A 310 20.18 24.70 -2.63
C ALA A 310 19.55 23.31 -2.47
N CYS A 311 18.93 22.79 -3.55
CA CYS A 311 18.31 21.47 -3.54
C CYS A 311 19.33 20.33 -3.38
N ALA A 312 20.60 20.54 -3.72
CA ALA A 312 21.67 19.54 -3.59
C ALA A 312 22.36 19.54 -2.20
N ARG A 313 22.11 20.55 -1.35
CA ARG A 313 22.86 20.70 -0.08
C ARG A 313 22.45 19.70 0.99
N SER A 314 21.15 19.45 1.13
CA SER A 314 20.60 18.53 2.13
C SER A 314 19.27 17.97 1.70
N VAL A 315 18.91 16.82 2.25
CA VAL A 315 17.57 16.24 2.04
C VAL A 315 16.55 17.13 2.73
N PRO A 316 15.56 17.69 2.00
CA PRO A 316 14.52 18.50 2.63
C PRO A 316 13.74 17.71 3.70
N ALA A 317 13.36 18.38 4.78
CA ALA A 317 12.42 17.80 5.74
C ALA A 317 11.01 17.72 5.14
N LEU A 318 10.21 16.77 5.61
CA LEU A 318 8.77 16.75 5.35
C LEU A 318 8.13 17.76 6.30
N VAL A 319 7.65 18.89 5.77
CA VAL A 319 7.12 20.00 6.56
C VAL A 319 5.65 20.24 6.22
N ALA A 320 4.87 20.71 7.19
CA ALA A 320 3.50 21.13 6.97
C ALA A 320 3.49 22.37 6.06
N VAL A 321 2.74 22.30 4.97
CA VAL A 321 2.53 23.41 4.03
C VAL A 321 1.11 23.99 4.16
N ARG A 322 0.19 23.17 4.68
CA ARG A 322 -1.19 23.50 5.05
C ARG A 322 -1.66 22.55 6.16
N PRO A 323 -2.80 22.77 6.80
CA PRO A 323 -3.40 21.80 7.72
C PRO A 323 -3.56 20.43 7.03
N ALA A 324 -3.06 19.37 7.66
CA ALA A 324 -3.06 17.99 7.14
C ALA A 324 -2.42 17.78 5.75
N HIS A 325 -1.53 18.70 5.34
CA HIS A 325 -0.81 18.64 4.07
C HIS A 325 0.68 18.92 4.28
N HIS A 326 1.52 17.96 4.00
CA HIS A 326 2.97 18.01 4.19
C HIS A 326 3.70 17.82 2.87
N ALA A 327 4.79 18.53 2.65
CA ALA A 327 5.63 18.37 1.47
C ALA A 327 7.13 18.42 1.82
N ARG A 328 7.92 17.63 1.10
CA ARG A 328 9.37 17.52 1.24
C ARG A 328 10.07 18.35 0.16
N CYS A 329 9.89 19.65 0.18
CA CYS A 329 10.45 20.55 -0.83
C CYS A 329 10.79 21.92 -0.23
N ILE A 330 12.02 22.39 -0.44
CA ILE A 330 12.46 23.73 0.03
C ILE A 330 11.88 24.89 -0.79
N LYS A 331 11.23 24.59 -1.91
CA LYS A 331 10.58 25.60 -2.78
C LYS A 331 9.11 25.81 -2.47
N VAL A 332 8.54 24.99 -1.58
CA VAL A 332 7.14 25.13 -1.15
C VAL A 332 7.12 26.08 0.05
N ILE A 333 6.36 27.15 -0.07
CA ILE A 333 6.19 28.15 1.00
C ILE A 333 5.05 27.65 1.90
N PRO A 334 5.27 27.49 3.22
CA PRO A 334 4.19 27.22 4.18
C PRO A 334 3.14 28.34 4.14
N GLN A 335 1.87 27.99 4.13
CA GLN A 335 0.72 28.91 4.18
C GLN A 335 0.03 28.83 5.53
#